data_7ca230a1c274c3404fbfd24991b35eb1
#
_entry.id   7ca230a1c274c3404fbfd24991b35eb1
#
_cell.length_a   1.000
_cell.length_b   1.000
_cell.length_c   1.000
_cell.angle_alpha   90.00
_cell.angle_beta   90.00
_cell.angle_gamma   90.00
#
_symmetry.space_group_name_H-M   'P 1'
#
loop_
_entity.id
_entity.type
_entity.pdbx_description
1 polymer ?
#
loop_
_entity_poly.entity_id
_entity_poly.type
_entity_poly.pdbx_seq_one_letter_code
_entity_poly.pdbx_strand_id
1 'polypeptide(L)'
;MWLPAFFPHVLGVFVTVKLMRAFPKHQWLITAVGILIEGGSCLIIPFCGQVVTVIIPLMIDCFGIALVDTAIMPTLAYLVDVRHVSVYGSVYAIADISYSLAYAFGPIIGDWIYSGRSSRSHSTVVGRTTAGCSRQRQTE
;
A
#
# COMPACT_ATOMS: atom_id res chain seq x y z
N MET A 1 1.99 -9.74 15.16
CA MET A 1 1.54 -9.61 13.76
C MET A 1 2.64 -9.21 12.76
N TRP A 2 3.81 -8.80 13.19
CA TRP A 2 4.91 -8.35 12.30
C TRP A 2 5.73 -9.50 11.69
N LEU A 3 5.80 -10.66 12.35
CA LEU A 3 6.57 -11.82 11.90
C LEU A 3 6.16 -12.37 10.53
N PRO A 4 4.87 -12.56 10.20
CA PRO A 4 4.50 -13.09 8.89
C PRO A 4 4.77 -12.11 7.74
N ALA A 5 4.84 -10.80 7.99
CA ALA A 5 5.16 -9.79 6.98
C ALA A 5 6.67 -9.72 6.68
N PHE A 6 7.52 -10.09 7.63
CA PHE A 6 8.97 -10.05 7.48
C PHE A 6 9.49 -11.05 6.44
N PHE A 7 8.96 -12.27 6.44
CA PHE A 7 9.40 -13.33 5.51
C PHE A 7 9.18 -12.96 4.03
N PRO A 8 7.97 -12.54 3.60
CA PRO A 8 7.76 -12.17 2.20
C PRO A 8 8.55 -10.92 1.81
N HIS A 9 8.79 -10.00 2.73
CA HIS A 9 9.60 -8.81 2.47
C HIS A 9 11.07 -9.19 2.16
N VAL A 10 11.69 -10.00 3.00
CA VAL A 10 13.07 -10.48 2.77
C VAL A 10 13.16 -11.30 1.48
N LEU A 11 12.19 -12.17 1.23
CA LEU A 11 12.13 -12.94 -0.01
C LEU A 11 12.00 -12.01 -1.24
N GLY A 12 11.17 -10.97 -1.16
CA GLY A 12 10.99 -9.97 -2.19
C GLY A 12 12.30 -9.26 -2.53
N VAL A 13 13.04 -8.81 -1.53
CA VAL A 13 14.36 -8.19 -1.71
C VAL A 13 15.33 -9.15 -2.44
N PHE A 14 15.39 -10.41 -2.02
CA PHE A 14 16.25 -11.43 -2.65
C PHE A 14 15.88 -11.67 -4.12
N VAL A 15 14.60 -11.81 -4.41
CA VAL A 15 14.09 -12.01 -5.77
C VAL A 15 14.41 -10.80 -6.63
N THR A 16 14.20 -9.58 -6.14
CA THR A 16 14.47 -8.34 -6.86
C THR A 16 15.94 -8.21 -7.20
N VAL A 17 16.83 -8.42 -6.24
CA VAL A 17 18.28 -8.35 -6.47
C VAL A 17 18.74 -9.36 -7.52
N LYS A 18 18.21 -10.59 -7.47
CA LYS A 18 18.48 -11.62 -8.49
C LYS A 18 17.96 -11.21 -9.87
N LEU A 19 16.75 -10.69 -9.92
CA LEU A 19 16.09 -10.29 -11.16
C LEU A 19 16.78 -9.09 -11.81
N MET A 20 17.24 -8.13 -11.02
CA MET A 20 17.99 -6.97 -11.49
C MET A 20 19.38 -7.33 -12.03
N ARG A 21 20.04 -8.32 -11.42
CA ARG A 21 21.29 -8.85 -11.94
C ARG A 21 21.13 -9.60 -13.27
N ALA A 22 19.99 -10.28 -13.44
CA ALA A 22 19.68 -11.00 -14.66
C ALA A 22 19.25 -10.09 -15.82
N PHE A 23 18.52 -9.01 -15.52
CA PHE A 23 17.93 -8.10 -16.51
C PHE A 23 18.17 -6.62 -16.18
N PRO A 24 19.40 -6.10 -16.26
CA PRO A 24 19.72 -4.73 -15.87
C PRO A 24 19.02 -3.67 -16.76
N LYS A 25 18.60 -4.02 -17.96
CA LYS A 25 17.91 -3.11 -18.90
C LYS A 25 16.41 -2.94 -18.62
N HIS A 26 15.81 -3.80 -17.78
CA HIS A 26 14.35 -3.83 -17.56
C HIS A 26 13.97 -3.45 -16.11
N GLN A 27 14.80 -2.63 -15.46
CA GLN A 27 14.57 -2.20 -14.06
C GLN A 27 13.20 -1.54 -13.86
N TRP A 28 12.79 -0.70 -14.80
CA TRP A 28 11.49 -0.03 -14.77
C TRP A 28 10.31 -1.00 -14.87
N LEU A 29 10.47 -2.13 -15.59
CA LEU A 29 9.46 -3.18 -15.66
C LEU A 29 9.25 -3.87 -14.30
N ILE A 30 10.33 -4.11 -13.56
CA ILE A 30 10.28 -4.72 -12.23
C ILE A 30 9.52 -3.82 -11.26
N THR A 31 9.79 -2.52 -11.31
CA THR A 31 9.08 -1.52 -10.52
C THR A 31 7.58 -1.47 -10.88
N ALA A 32 7.26 -1.48 -12.18
CA ALA A 32 5.87 -1.47 -12.66
C ALA A 32 5.10 -2.71 -12.20
N VAL A 33 5.72 -3.89 -12.26
CA VAL A 33 5.12 -5.14 -11.77
C VAL A 33 4.91 -5.09 -10.26
N GLY A 34 5.87 -4.55 -9.48
CA GLY A 34 5.74 -4.34 -8.05
C GLY A 34 4.52 -3.49 -7.70
N ILE A 35 4.35 -2.34 -8.37
CA ILE A 35 3.19 -1.45 -8.17
C ILE A 35 1.87 -2.12 -8.55
N LEU A 36 1.84 -2.94 -9.60
CA LEU A 36 0.65 -3.70 -9.98
C LEU A 36 0.26 -4.74 -8.94
N ILE A 37 1.24 -5.42 -8.34
CA ILE A 37 1.01 -6.39 -7.26
C ILE A 37 0.47 -5.69 -6.03
N GLU A 38 1.07 -4.57 -5.62
CA GLU A 38 0.66 -3.76 -4.48
C GLU A 38 -0.76 -3.20 -4.66
N GLY A 39 -1.05 -2.57 -5.81
CA GLY A 39 -2.38 -2.08 -6.14
C GLY A 39 -3.44 -3.18 -6.19
N GLY A 40 -3.10 -4.35 -6.75
CA GLY A 40 -3.98 -5.52 -6.79
C GLY A 40 -4.31 -6.05 -5.38
N SER A 41 -3.31 -6.13 -4.51
CA SER A 41 -3.50 -6.53 -3.10
C SER A 41 -4.43 -5.58 -2.36
N CYS A 42 -4.25 -4.27 -2.52
CA CYS A 42 -5.11 -3.26 -1.91
C CYS A 42 -6.58 -3.38 -2.33
N LEU A 43 -6.86 -3.78 -3.57
CA LEU A 43 -8.23 -4.00 -4.05
C LEU A 43 -8.88 -5.25 -3.43
N ILE A 44 -8.11 -6.25 -3.04
CA ILE A 44 -8.59 -7.50 -2.45
C ILE A 44 -8.91 -7.32 -0.96
N ILE A 45 -8.19 -6.47 -0.23
CA ILE A 45 -8.34 -6.25 1.21
C ILE A 45 -9.80 -5.95 1.63
N PRO A 46 -10.54 -5.04 0.96
CA PRO A 46 -11.92 -4.71 1.38
C PRO A 46 -12.92 -5.86 1.19
N PHE A 47 -12.60 -6.88 0.41
CA PHE A 47 -13.45 -8.06 0.22
C PHE A 47 -13.22 -9.14 1.29
N CYS A 48 -12.15 -9.01 2.07
CA CYS A 48 -11.82 -9.96 3.14
C CYS A 48 -12.62 -9.61 4.41
N GLY A 49 -13.65 -10.42 4.72
CA GLY A 49 -14.50 -10.24 5.90
C GLY A 49 -13.91 -10.78 7.21
N GLN A 50 -12.79 -11.49 7.16
CA GLN A 50 -12.15 -12.11 8.34
C GLN A 50 -10.68 -11.74 8.45
N VAL A 51 -10.23 -11.52 9.67
CA VAL A 51 -8.83 -11.13 9.98
C VAL A 51 -7.80 -12.13 9.44
N VAL A 52 -8.12 -13.42 9.47
CA VAL A 52 -7.23 -14.49 8.97
C VAL A 52 -7.06 -14.39 7.45
N THR A 53 -8.13 -14.05 6.73
CA THR A 53 -8.10 -13.91 5.26
C THR A 53 -7.32 -12.67 4.81
N VAL A 54 -7.23 -11.63 5.64
CA VAL A 54 -6.46 -10.41 5.38
C VAL A 54 -4.94 -10.66 5.42
N ILE A 55 -4.48 -11.69 6.10
CA ILE A 55 -3.04 -12.02 6.20
C ILE A 55 -2.45 -12.34 4.83
N ILE A 56 -3.18 -13.03 3.97
CA ILE A 56 -2.69 -13.43 2.64
C ILE A 56 -2.42 -12.21 1.73
N PRO A 57 -3.39 -11.30 1.50
CA PRO A 57 -3.11 -10.11 0.68
C PRO A 57 -2.08 -9.18 1.33
N LEU A 58 -2.01 -9.13 2.67
CA LEU A 58 -0.98 -8.37 3.37
C LEU A 58 0.44 -8.91 3.11
N MET A 59 0.60 -10.23 3.04
CA MET A 59 1.89 -10.86 2.68
C MET A 59 2.29 -10.54 1.23
N ILE A 60 1.32 -10.54 0.31
CA ILE A 60 1.53 -10.19 -1.11
C ILE A 60 1.88 -8.70 -1.23
N ASP A 61 1.23 -7.85 -0.46
CA ASP A 61 1.49 -6.41 -0.40
C ASP A 61 2.92 -6.12 0.10
N CYS A 62 3.34 -6.73 1.20
CA CYS A 62 4.71 -6.62 1.70
C CYS A 62 5.76 -7.10 0.69
N PHE A 63 5.44 -8.12 -0.09
CA PHE A 63 6.30 -8.58 -1.18
C PHE A 63 6.38 -7.54 -2.31
N GLY A 64 5.25 -6.94 -2.71
CA GLY A 64 5.19 -5.86 -3.69
C GLY A 64 6.01 -4.63 -3.28
N ILE A 65 5.85 -4.19 -2.03
CA ILE A 65 6.63 -3.08 -1.45
C ILE A 65 8.14 -3.38 -1.53
N ALA A 66 8.57 -4.59 -1.18
CA ALA A 66 9.97 -4.98 -1.26
C ALA A 66 10.53 -4.94 -2.70
N LEU A 67 9.71 -5.33 -3.69
CA LEU A 67 10.07 -5.22 -5.11
C LEU A 67 10.29 -3.76 -5.52
N VAL A 68 9.38 -2.87 -5.16
CA VAL A 68 9.42 -1.45 -5.51
C VAL A 68 10.60 -0.76 -4.83
N ASP A 69 10.74 -0.91 -3.51
CA ASP A 69 11.80 -0.26 -2.72
C ASP A 69 13.20 -0.65 -3.18
N THR A 70 13.40 -1.96 -3.43
CA THR A 70 14.70 -2.46 -3.90
C THR A 70 15.00 -2.04 -5.34
N ALA A 71 13.98 -1.86 -6.18
CA ALA A 71 14.13 -1.48 -7.58
C ALA A 71 14.31 0.03 -7.78
N ILE A 72 13.74 0.86 -6.91
CA ILE A 72 13.82 2.33 -7.02
C ILE A 72 15.26 2.83 -6.89
N MET A 73 16.02 2.34 -5.92
CA MET A 73 17.37 2.85 -5.64
C MET A 73 18.32 2.72 -6.83
N PRO A 74 18.51 1.56 -7.45
CA PRO A 74 19.36 1.44 -8.63
C PRO A 74 18.76 2.09 -9.88
N THR A 75 17.45 2.22 -9.97
CA THR A 75 16.79 2.94 -11.08
C THR A 75 17.11 4.43 -11.01
N LEU A 76 17.07 5.03 -9.82
CA LEU A 76 17.48 6.42 -9.59
C LEU A 76 18.97 6.62 -9.89
N ALA A 77 19.83 5.71 -9.44
CA ALA A 77 21.26 5.75 -9.74
C ALA A 77 21.53 5.71 -11.26
N TYR A 78 20.87 4.82 -11.97
CA TYR A 78 20.98 4.73 -13.44
C TYR A 78 20.52 6.01 -14.14
N LEU A 79 19.42 6.61 -13.66
CA LEU A 79 18.87 7.84 -14.24
C LEU A 79 19.83 9.03 -14.06
N VAL A 80 20.49 9.12 -12.90
CA VAL A 80 21.48 10.15 -12.61
C VAL A 80 22.74 9.94 -13.47
N ASP A 81 23.17 8.70 -13.65
CA ASP A 81 24.36 8.34 -14.43
C ASP A 81 24.20 8.70 -15.91
N VAL A 82 23.01 8.43 -16.49
CA VAL A 82 22.68 8.79 -17.87
C VAL A 82 22.64 10.32 -18.10
N ARG A 83 22.32 11.10 -17.08
CA ARG A 83 22.23 12.56 -17.18
C ARG A 83 23.54 13.31 -16.91
N HIS A 84 24.64 12.64 -16.67
CA HIS A 84 25.97 13.22 -16.43
C HIS A 84 26.06 14.21 -15.24
N VAL A 85 25.15 14.14 -14.30
CA VAL A 85 25.14 15.01 -13.12
C VAL A 85 25.45 14.16 -11.87
N SER A 86 26.63 14.30 -11.32
CA SER A 86 27.09 13.58 -10.13
C SER A 86 26.43 14.06 -8.82
N VAL A 87 25.10 14.28 -8.83
CA VAL A 87 24.33 14.81 -7.67
C VAL A 87 23.48 13.69 -7.03
N TYR A 88 24.07 12.53 -6.81
CA TYR A 88 23.40 11.37 -6.21
C TYR A 88 22.72 11.70 -4.88
N GLY A 89 23.40 12.46 -4.00
CA GLY A 89 22.88 12.81 -2.69
C GLY A 89 21.60 13.64 -2.74
N SER A 90 21.50 14.57 -3.69
CA SER A 90 20.31 15.41 -3.84
C SER A 90 19.10 14.60 -4.32
N VAL A 91 19.28 13.68 -5.25
CA VAL A 91 18.20 12.83 -5.78
C VAL A 91 17.67 11.87 -4.73
N TYR A 92 18.57 11.24 -3.95
CA TYR A 92 18.17 10.38 -2.85
C TYR A 92 17.47 11.15 -1.73
N ALA A 93 17.92 12.37 -1.40
CA ALA A 93 17.26 13.21 -0.41
C ALA A 93 15.83 13.60 -0.84
N ILE A 94 15.60 13.90 -2.11
CA ILE A 94 14.26 14.21 -2.62
C ILE A 94 13.37 12.96 -2.56
N ALA A 95 13.90 11.78 -2.87
CA ALA A 95 13.18 10.53 -2.76
C ALA A 95 12.77 10.25 -1.31
N ASP A 96 13.68 10.41 -0.34
CA ASP A 96 13.41 10.22 1.09
C ASP A 96 12.36 11.19 1.63
N ILE A 97 12.42 12.46 1.22
CA ILE A 97 11.39 13.46 1.58
C ILE A 97 10.02 13.05 1.03
N SER A 98 9.96 12.57 -0.20
CA SER A 98 8.72 12.11 -0.83
C SER A 98 8.13 10.90 -0.10
N TYR A 99 8.95 9.95 0.32
CA TYR A 99 8.57 8.82 1.15
C TYR A 99 8.01 9.26 2.50
N SER A 100 8.74 10.13 3.19
CA SER A 100 8.34 10.65 4.50
C SER A 100 7.00 11.37 4.44
N LEU A 101 6.76 12.17 3.40
CA LEU A 101 5.48 12.83 3.17
C LEU A 101 4.36 11.82 2.90
N ALA A 102 4.59 10.81 2.08
CA ALA A 102 3.60 9.77 1.79
C ALA A 102 3.21 9.00 3.06
N TYR A 103 4.17 8.63 3.90
CA TYR A 103 3.91 7.97 5.18
C TYR A 103 3.19 8.87 6.20
N ALA A 104 3.43 10.19 6.17
CA ALA A 104 2.73 11.13 7.05
C ALA A 104 1.28 11.37 6.62
N PHE A 105 1.04 11.56 5.33
CA PHE A 105 -0.29 11.86 4.81
C PHE A 105 -1.17 10.62 4.61
N GLY A 106 -0.58 9.46 4.31
CA GLY A 106 -1.30 8.22 4.06
C GLY A 106 -2.29 7.84 5.17
N PRO A 107 -1.84 7.70 6.43
CA PRO A 107 -2.70 7.39 7.56
C PRO A 107 -3.78 8.44 7.82
N ILE A 108 -3.45 9.73 7.67
CA ILE A 108 -4.40 10.84 7.90
C ILE A 108 -5.54 10.77 6.90
N ILE A 109 -5.23 10.59 5.61
CA ILE A 109 -6.23 10.47 4.55
C ILE A 109 -7.05 9.19 4.73
N GLY A 110 -6.40 8.08 5.09
CA GLY A 110 -7.06 6.80 5.37
C GLY A 110 -8.07 6.90 6.51
N ASP A 111 -7.69 7.53 7.61
CA ASP A 111 -8.56 7.75 8.77
C ASP A 111 -9.73 8.68 8.44
N TRP A 112 -9.47 9.74 7.69
CA TRP A 112 -10.53 10.66 7.24
C TRP A 112 -11.58 9.97 6.36
N ILE A 113 -11.15 9.14 5.40
CA ILE A 113 -12.03 8.35 4.54
C ILE A 113 -12.82 7.33 5.37
N TYR A 114 -12.16 6.65 6.32
CA TYR A 114 -12.79 5.67 7.19
C TYR A 114 -13.82 6.31 8.13
N SER A 115 -13.50 7.43 8.76
CA SER A 115 -14.41 8.21 9.61
C SER A 115 -15.64 8.71 8.86
N GLY A 116 -15.45 9.22 7.64
CA GLY A 116 -16.57 9.63 6.78
C GLY A 116 -17.51 8.48 6.41
N ARG A 117 -16.96 7.28 6.24
CA ARG A 117 -17.73 6.06 5.95
C ARG A 117 -18.47 5.52 7.20
N SER A 118 -17.81 5.55 8.36
CA SER A 118 -18.38 5.13 9.64
C SER A 118 -19.53 6.03 10.07
N SER A 119 -19.41 7.34 9.92
CA SER A 119 -20.48 8.30 10.22
C SER A 119 -21.73 8.06 9.38
N ARG A 120 -21.54 7.71 8.09
CA ARG A 120 -22.69 7.39 7.21
C ARG A 120 -23.36 6.08 7.58
N SER A 121 -22.62 5.09 8.07
CA SER A 121 -23.19 3.82 8.55
C SER A 121 -23.97 3.99 9.85
N HIS A 122 -23.46 4.80 10.79
CA HIS A 122 -24.15 5.09 12.07
C HIS A 122 -25.46 5.83 11.86
N SER A 123 -25.51 6.81 10.98
CA SER A 123 -26.76 7.54 10.69
C SER A 123 -27.83 6.65 10.05
N THR A 124 -27.43 5.67 9.23
CA THR A 124 -28.35 4.72 8.63
C THR A 124 -28.93 3.73 9.64
N VAL A 125 -28.13 3.28 10.60
CA VAL A 125 -28.56 2.36 11.67
C VAL A 125 -29.50 3.09 12.64
N VAL A 126 -29.13 4.30 13.08
CA VAL A 126 -29.99 5.11 13.98
C VAL A 126 -31.32 5.47 13.30
N GLY A 127 -31.29 5.85 12.03
CA GLY A 127 -32.52 6.15 11.27
C GLY A 127 -33.45 4.93 11.14
N ARG A 128 -32.92 3.71 11.01
CA ARG A 128 -33.71 2.48 10.99
C ARG A 128 -34.32 2.14 12.34
N THR A 129 -33.58 2.34 13.42
CA THR A 129 -34.06 2.05 14.80
C THR A 129 -35.18 3.01 15.19
N THR A 130 -35.06 4.30 14.86
CA THR A 130 -36.10 5.29 15.16
C THR A 130 -37.36 5.07 14.32
N ALA A 131 -37.22 4.71 13.06
CA ALA A 131 -38.40 4.37 12.20
C ALA A 131 -39.13 3.10 12.66
N GLY A 132 -38.39 2.11 13.19
CA GLY A 132 -38.99 0.90 13.77
C GLY A 132 -39.79 1.20 15.05
N CYS A 133 -39.23 2.05 15.92
CA CYS A 133 -39.86 2.43 17.19
C CYS A 133 -41.15 3.28 16.99
N SER A 134 -41.20 4.15 16.00
CA SER A 134 -42.37 4.96 15.68
C SER A 134 -43.53 4.10 15.08
N ARG A 135 -43.19 3.05 14.34
CA ARG A 135 -44.20 2.13 13.78
C ARG A 135 -44.85 1.26 14.84
N GLN A 136 -44.15 0.83 15.88
CA GLN A 136 -44.70 0.03 16.96
C GLN A 136 -45.68 0.83 17.82
N ARG A 137 -45.48 2.15 17.95
CA ARG A 137 -46.38 3.03 18.73
C ARG A 137 -47.73 3.32 18.03
N GLN A 138 -47.85 3.07 16.75
CA GLN A 138 -49.08 3.27 15.96
C GLN A 138 -49.99 2.05 15.94
N THR A 139 -49.57 0.91 16.47
CA THR A 139 -50.31 -0.34 16.49
C THR A 139 -50.86 -0.69 17.89
N GLU A 140 -50.66 0.16 18.91
CA GLU A 140 -51.27 0.14 20.22
C GLU A 140 -52.36 1.22 20.32
#